data_2a1ef38f8275668926a588aaea3b339d
#
_entry.id   2a1ef38f8275668926a588aaea3b339d
#
_cell.length_a   1.000
_cell.length_b   1.000
_cell.length_c   1.000
_cell.angle_alpha   90.00
_cell.angle_beta   90.00
_cell.angle_gamma   90.00
#
_symmetry.space_group_name_H-M   'P 1'
#
loop_
_entity.id
_entity.type
_entity.pdbx_description
1 polymer ?
#
loop_
_entity_poly.entity_id
_entity_poly.type
_entity_poly.pdbx_seq_one_letter_code
_entity_poly.pdbx_strand_id
1 'polypeptide(L)'
;MAKILFLAQFAPTNGKKVIPLSSEEKFYAETYHLPICDILEKYGYDYVTSSDVKELIQNYAQYDLVWSVYNRLGFRNCEVFVQSICEYYNLPYIGATPNVRALVEDKSMSKQLAEHLQIPTAKWVVASSKYPLSAVAPFNGPYFVKP
;
A
#
# COMPACT_ATOMS: atom_id res chain seq x y z
N MET A 1 -1.30 9.87 -25.44
CA MET A 1 -0.36 9.24 -24.50
C MET A 1 -1.17 8.87 -23.28
N ALA A 2 -0.94 7.71 -22.68
CA ALA A 2 -1.72 7.31 -21.51
C ALA A 2 -1.44 8.25 -20.33
N LYS A 3 -2.49 8.70 -19.65
CA LYS A 3 -2.40 9.59 -18.50
C LYS A 3 -2.46 8.80 -17.21
N ILE A 4 -1.43 8.94 -16.38
CA ILE A 4 -1.23 8.18 -15.14
C ILE A 4 -1.62 9.04 -13.93
N LEU A 5 -2.43 8.50 -13.03
CA LEU A 5 -2.57 9.07 -11.69
C LEU A 5 -1.59 8.36 -10.74
N PHE A 6 -0.60 9.10 -10.24
CA PHE A 6 0.25 8.64 -9.16
C PHE A 6 -0.34 9.10 -7.83
N LEU A 7 -0.82 8.15 -7.04
CA LEU A 7 -1.51 8.40 -5.77
C LEU A 7 -0.69 7.86 -4.60
N ALA A 8 -0.27 8.75 -3.72
CA ALA A 8 0.52 8.41 -2.55
C ALA A 8 0.24 9.37 -1.39
N GLN A 9 0.30 8.88 -0.16
CA GLN A 9 -0.07 9.65 1.05
C GLN A 9 0.64 11.01 1.17
N PHE A 10 1.89 11.09 0.73
CA PHE A 10 2.69 12.32 0.77
C PHE A 10 3.15 12.74 -0.63
N ALA A 11 2.42 12.34 -1.67
CA ALA A 11 2.73 12.77 -3.02
C ALA A 11 2.48 14.28 -3.19
N PRO A 12 3.30 14.96 -3.97
CA PRO A 12 3.02 16.35 -4.32
C PRO A 12 1.66 16.43 -5.04
N THR A 13 0.84 17.38 -4.65
CA THR A 13 -0.43 17.62 -5.33
C THR A 13 -0.21 18.66 -6.44
N ASN A 14 -0.71 18.36 -7.64
CA ASN A 14 -0.59 19.23 -8.83
C ASN A 14 0.84 19.63 -9.20
N GLY A 15 1.79 18.70 -9.10
CA GLY A 15 3.19 18.92 -9.47
C GLY A 15 3.98 19.87 -8.56
N LYS A 16 3.36 20.39 -7.50
CA LYS A 16 4.06 21.17 -6.50
C LYS A 16 4.79 20.22 -5.56
N LYS A 17 6.12 20.36 -5.45
CA LYS A 17 6.89 19.67 -4.41
C LYS A 17 6.31 20.07 -3.05
N VAL A 18 5.66 19.12 -2.37
CA VAL A 18 5.27 19.33 -0.98
C VAL A 18 6.55 19.37 -0.17
N ILE A 19 6.74 20.45 0.58
CA ILE A 19 7.83 20.51 1.57
C ILE A 19 7.41 19.58 2.70
N PRO A 20 8.12 18.48 2.95
CA PRO A 20 7.78 17.55 4.02
C PRO A 20 7.75 18.27 5.36
N LEU A 21 6.67 18.12 6.11
CA LEU A 21 6.49 18.77 7.41
C LEU A 21 7.10 17.95 8.55
N SER A 22 7.28 16.66 8.35
CA SER A 22 7.83 15.72 9.34
C SER A 22 8.96 14.89 8.77
N SER A 23 9.75 14.26 9.65
CA SER A 23 10.82 13.33 9.24
C SER A 23 10.27 12.10 8.51
N GLU A 24 9.07 11.64 8.88
CA GLU A 24 8.40 10.51 8.23
C GLU A 24 7.97 10.87 6.81
N GLU A 25 7.30 11.99 6.63
CA GLU A 25 6.89 12.49 5.31
C GLU A 25 8.10 12.68 4.39
N LYS A 26 9.18 13.23 4.92
CA LYS A 26 10.42 13.39 4.18
C LYS A 26 10.99 12.05 3.72
N PHE A 27 11.04 11.06 4.62
CA PHE A 27 11.51 9.71 4.30
C PHE A 27 10.69 9.08 3.17
N TYR A 28 9.35 9.12 3.25
CA TYR A 28 8.51 8.56 2.20
C TYR A 28 8.61 9.31 0.88
N ALA A 29 8.66 10.63 0.93
CA ALA A 29 8.82 11.45 -0.27
C ALA A 29 10.14 11.13 -0.99
N GLU A 30 11.26 11.14 -0.28
CA GLU A 30 12.59 10.93 -0.85
C GLU A 30 12.83 9.47 -1.27
N THR A 31 12.30 8.50 -0.51
CA THR A 31 12.57 7.07 -0.77
C THR A 31 11.67 6.49 -1.86
N TYR A 32 10.42 6.94 -1.95
CA TYR A 32 9.42 6.30 -2.82
C TYR A 32 8.80 7.24 -3.83
N HIS A 33 8.39 8.45 -3.43
CA HIS A 33 7.55 9.28 -4.29
C HIS A 33 8.37 10.01 -5.35
N LEU A 34 9.43 10.69 -4.97
CA LEU A 34 10.26 11.45 -5.91
C LEU A 34 10.94 10.54 -6.94
N PRO A 35 11.54 9.38 -6.58
CA PRO A 35 12.11 8.48 -7.57
C PRO A 35 11.09 7.96 -8.60
N ILE A 36 9.83 7.73 -8.19
CA ILE A 36 8.78 7.33 -9.13
C ILE A 36 8.46 8.49 -10.09
N CYS A 37 8.30 9.70 -9.58
CA CYS A 37 8.05 10.88 -10.41
C CYS A 37 9.21 11.13 -11.38
N ASP A 38 10.46 11.03 -10.91
CA ASP A 38 11.64 11.18 -11.76
C ASP A 38 11.69 10.15 -12.89
N ILE A 39 11.26 8.91 -12.63
CA ILE A 39 11.14 7.87 -13.66
C ILE A 39 10.04 8.22 -14.65
N LEU A 40 8.87 8.64 -14.19
CA LEU A 40 7.77 9.03 -15.08
C LEU A 40 8.17 10.20 -15.99
N GLU A 41 8.82 11.22 -15.44
CA GLU A 41 9.36 12.36 -16.20
C GLU A 41 10.43 11.93 -17.20
N LYS A 42 11.40 11.12 -16.77
CA LYS A 42 12.50 10.63 -17.62
C LYS A 42 12.00 9.89 -18.86
N TYR A 43 10.93 9.13 -18.71
CA TYR A 43 10.33 8.37 -19.82
C TYR A 43 9.21 9.12 -20.55
N GLY A 44 8.94 10.37 -20.18
CA GLY A 44 7.98 11.24 -20.86
C GLY A 44 6.51 10.82 -20.69
N TYR A 45 6.16 10.17 -19.59
CA TYR A 45 4.77 9.85 -19.29
C TYR A 45 3.99 11.09 -18.91
N ASP A 46 2.74 11.18 -19.39
CA ASP A 46 1.77 12.16 -18.88
C ASP A 46 1.25 11.65 -17.52
N TYR A 47 1.46 12.41 -16.45
CA TYR A 47 1.04 11.99 -15.13
C TYR A 47 0.60 13.15 -14.23
N VAL A 48 -0.28 12.83 -13.31
CA VAL A 48 -0.72 13.71 -12.23
C VAL A 48 -0.41 13.04 -10.90
N THR A 49 0.05 13.81 -9.93
CA THR A 49 0.30 13.32 -8.57
C THR A 49 -0.77 13.84 -7.62
N SER A 50 -1.19 13.03 -6.66
CA SER A 50 -2.10 13.45 -5.60
C SER A 50 -1.84 12.70 -4.29
N SER A 51 -2.07 13.40 -3.18
CA SER A 51 -2.13 12.82 -1.83
C SER A 51 -3.57 12.62 -1.33
N ASP A 52 -4.57 12.99 -2.14
CA ASP A 52 -5.99 12.85 -1.80
C ASP A 52 -6.67 11.86 -2.75
N VAL A 53 -7.25 10.81 -2.19
CA VAL A 53 -8.00 9.81 -2.95
C VAL A 53 -9.25 10.38 -3.63
N LYS A 54 -9.74 11.54 -3.20
CA LYS A 54 -10.83 12.24 -3.87
C LYS A 54 -10.49 12.60 -5.32
N GLU A 55 -9.20 12.83 -5.62
CA GLU A 55 -8.76 13.04 -7.00
C GLU A 55 -9.15 11.85 -7.88
N LEU A 56 -8.89 10.62 -7.41
CA LEU A 56 -9.29 9.42 -8.12
C LEU A 56 -10.82 9.32 -8.26
N ILE A 57 -11.56 9.50 -7.17
CA ILE A 57 -13.02 9.33 -7.15
C ILE A 57 -13.73 10.34 -8.07
N GLN A 58 -13.28 11.58 -8.05
CA GLN A 58 -13.94 12.67 -8.79
C GLN A 58 -13.52 12.75 -10.26
N ASN A 59 -12.29 12.32 -10.56
CA ASN A 59 -11.66 12.54 -11.86
C ASN A 59 -11.23 11.24 -12.55
N TYR A 60 -11.69 10.07 -12.10
CA TYR A 60 -11.27 8.76 -12.59
C TYR A 60 -11.27 8.63 -14.13
N ALA A 61 -12.28 9.23 -14.79
CA ALA A 61 -12.43 9.17 -16.25
C ALA A 61 -11.34 9.94 -17.03
N GLN A 62 -10.49 10.70 -16.35
CA GLN A 62 -9.37 11.42 -16.95
C GLN A 62 -8.08 10.59 -17.01
N TYR A 63 -8.06 9.43 -16.36
CA TYR A 63 -6.86 8.60 -16.21
C TYR A 63 -7.01 7.28 -16.93
N ASP A 64 -5.93 6.83 -17.54
CA ASP A 64 -5.82 5.52 -18.18
C ASP A 64 -5.21 4.46 -17.26
N LEU A 65 -4.49 4.90 -16.23
CA LEU A 65 -3.78 4.03 -15.29
C LEU A 65 -3.63 4.70 -13.92
N VAL A 66 -3.78 3.91 -12.87
CA VAL A 66 -3.49 4.35 -11.49
C VAL A 66 -2.26 3.62 -10.96
N TRP A 67 -1.31 4.39 -10.46
CA TRP A 67 -0.18 3.86 -9.68
C TRP A 67 -0.31 4.34 -8.24
N SER A 68 -0.66 3.43 -7.33
CA SER A 68 -0.87 3.76 -5.94
C SER A 68 0.17 3.14 -5.02
N VAL A 69 0.77 3.98 -4.18
CA VAL A 69 1.52 3.59 -2.99
C VAL A 69 0.82 4.08 -1.72
N TYR A 70 -0.49 4.12 -1.76
CA TYR A 70 -1.38 4.61 -0.70
C TYR A 70 -1.69 3.48 0.27
N ASN A 71 -0.88 3.29 1.30
CA ASN A 71 -0.89 2.09 2.14
C ASN A 71 -0.88 2.35 3.66
N ARG A 72 -1.10 3.61 4.11
CA ARG A 72 -1.10 3.96 5.53
C ARG A 72 -2.19 4.98 5.87
N LEU A 73 -3.43 4.57 5.70
CA LEU A 73 -4.58 5.37 6.09
C LEU A 73 -5.09 4.95 7.47
N GLY A 74 -5.82 5.82 8.14
CA GLY A 74 -6.31 5.62 9.50
C GLY A 74 -7.51 4.66 9.64
N PHE A 75 -7.70 3.72 8.68
CA PHE A 75 -8.77 2.74 8.74
C PHE A 75 -8.29 1.34 8.35
N ARG A 76 -9.07 0.32 8.75
CA ARG A 76 -8.72 -1.08 8.51
C ARG A 76 -8.72 -1.41 7.01
N ASN A 77 -7.74 -2.20 6.57
CA ASN A 77 -7.56 -2.64 5.19
C ASN A 77 -7.42 -1.47 4.20
N CYS A 78 -6.82 -0.38 4.63
CA CYS A 78 -6.58 0.78 3.76
C CYS A 78 -5.73 0.45 2.54
N GLU A 79 -4.95 -0.62 2.59
CA GLU A 79 -4.07 -1.09 1.53
C GLU A 79 -4.81 -1.56 0.27
N VAL A 80 -6.07 -1.96 0.42
CA VAL A 80 -6.91 -2.41 -0.71
C VAL A 80 -7.82 -1.32 -1.27
N PHE A 81 -7.86 -0.17 -0.61
CA PHE A 81 -8.86 0.85 -0.87
C PHE A 81 -8.79 1.42 -2.30
N VAL A 82 -7.60 1.82 -2.73
CA VAL A 82 -7.41 2.39 -4.06
C VAL A 82 -7.69 1.36 -5.15
N GLN A 83 -7.18 0.14 -5.00
CA GLN A 83 -7.42 -0.95 -5.94
C GLN A 83 -8.93 -1.28 -6.05
N SER A 84 -9.64 -1.27 -4.92
CA SER A 84 -11.10 -1.50 -4.92
C SER A 84 -11.87 -0.41 -5.67
N ILE A 85 -11.43 0.84 -5.57
CA ILE A 85 -11.99 1.95 -6.35
C ILE A 85 -11.70 1.76 -7.84
N CYS A 86 -10.47 1.36 -8.19
CA CYS A 86 -10.10 1.09 -9.57
C CYS A 86 -10.93 -0.05 -10.18
N GLU A 87 -11.13 -1.15 -9.44
CA GLU A 87 -12.01 -2.24 -9.88
C GLU A 87 -13.46 -1.76 -10.10
N TYR A 88 -13.98 -0.95 -9.18
CA TYR A 88 -15.33 -0.38 -9.29
C TYR A 88 -15.51 0.47 -10.56
N TYR A 89 -14.51 1.25 -10.94
CA TYR A 89 -14.54 2.09 -12.14
C TYR A 89 -13.97 1.40 -13.39
N ASN A 90 -13.58 0.14 -13.30
CA ASN A 90 -12.92 -0.60 -14.37
C ASN A 90 -11.68 0.15 -14.91
N LEU A 91 -10.89 0.71 -14.01
CA LEU A 91 -9.70 1.50 -14.31
C LEU A 91 -8.43 0.65 -14.06
N PRO A 92 -7.55 0.50 -15.04
CA PRO A 92 -6.29 -0.21 -14.85
C PRO A 92 -5.44 0.37 -13.73
N TYR A 93 -4.74 -0.49 -12.99
CA TYR A 93 -3.87 -0.06 -11.89
C TYR A 93 -2.63 -0.95 -11.76
N ILE A 94 -1.58 -0.40 -11.15
CA ILE A 94 -0.37 -1.16 -10.81
C ILE A 94 -0.53 -1.70 -9.39
N GLY A 95 -0.41 -3.01 -9.25
CA GLY A 95 -0.46 -3.70 -7.96
C GLY A 95 -1.27 -4.99 -8.00
N ALA A 96 -1.34 -5.65 -6.84
CA ALA A 96 -2.16 -6.84 -6.66
C ALA A 96 -3.66 -6.49 -6.57
N THR A 97 -4.51 -7.43 -6.94
CA THR A 97 -5.97 -7.29 -6.73
C THR A 97 -6.33 -7.13 -5.25
N PRO A 98 -7.47 -6.51 -4.91
CA PRO A 98 -7.82 -6.20 -3.52
C PRO A 98 -7.77 -7.40 -2.57
N ASN A 99 -8.30 -8.56 -2.99
CA ASN A 99 -8.28 -9.78 -2.19
C ASN A 99 -6.87 -10.33 -1.96
N VAL A 100 -6.01 -10.30 -2.98
CA VAL A 100 -4.61 -10.71 -2.83
C VAL A 100 -3.86 -9.73 -1.92
N ARG A 101 -4.09 -8.43 -2.07
CA ARG A 101 -3.49 -7.41 -1.24
C ARG A 101 -3.90 -7.55 0.22
N ALA A 102 -5.20 -7.75 0.50
CA ALA A 102 -5.70 -7.98 1.85
C ALA A 102 -5.06 -9.21 2.50
N LEU A 103 -4.93 -10.31 1.74
CA LEU A 103 -4.30 -11.53 2.22
C LEU A 103 -2.81 -11.31 2.58
N VAL A 104 -2.08 -10.60 1.74
CA VAL A 104 -0.64 -10.34 1.95
C VAL A 104 -0.40 -9.41 3.14
N GLU A 105 -1.25 -8.44 3.36
CA GLU A 105 -1.13 -7.51 4.50
C GLU A 105 -1.49 -8.19 5.83
N ASP A 106 -2.46 -9.09 5.86
CA ASP A 106 -2.74 -9.91 7.04
C ASP A 106 -1.75 -11.09 7.13
N LYS A 107 -0.73 -10.90 7.96
CA LYS A 107 0.36 -11.90 8.12
C LYS A 107 -0.13 -13.21 8.72
N SER A 108 -1.19 -13.17 9.52
CA SER A 108 -1.78 -14.39 10.10
C SER A 108 -2.51 -15.21 9.02
N MET A 109 -3.30 -14.57 8.20
CA MET A 109 -3.98 -15.23 7.08
C MET A 109 -2.98 -15.77 6.05
N SER A 110 -1.96 -14.98 5.69
CA SER A 110 -0.91 -15.43 4.77
C SER A 110 -0.20 -16.68 5.27
N LYS A 111 0.11 -16.74 6.56
CA LYS A 111 0.78 -17.90 7.17
C LYS A 111 -0.13 -19.11 7.29
N GLN A 112 -1.40 -18.93 7.63
CA GLN A 112 -2.39 -20.02 7.63
C GLN A 112 -2.53 -20.64 6.23
N LEU A 113 -2.59 -19.78 5.19
CA LEU A 113 -2.64 -20.28 3.82
C LEU A 113 -1.37 -21.03 3.43
N ALA A 114 -0.19 -20.50 3.79
CA ALA A 114 1.08 -21.17 3.53
C ALA A 114 1.15 -22.55 4.20
N GLU A 115 0.75 -22.67 5.46
CA GLU A 115 0.68 -23.94 6.18
C GLU A 115 -0.31 -24.91 5.52
N HIS A 116 -1.50 -24.44 5.16
CA HIS A 116 -2.50 -25.25 4.46
C HIS A 116 -1.98 -25.81 3.13
N LEU A 117 -1.21 -25.00 2.40
CA LEU A 117 -0.57 -25.39 1.13
C LEU A 117 0.78 -26.12 1.32
N GLN A 118 1.16 -26.44 2.56
CA GLN A 118 2.43 -27.08 2.90
C GLN A 118 3.68 -26.30 2.44
N ILE A 119 3.55 -24.97 2.33
CA ILE A 119 4.66 -24.08 2.02
C ILE A 119 5.45 -23.84 3.32
N PRO A 120 6.76 -24.11 3.35
CA PRO A 120 7.59 -23.87 4.53
C PRO A 120 7.52 -22.40 4.98
N THR A 121 7.16 -22.18 6.23
CA THR A 121 7.10 -20.85 6.85
C THR A 121 7.67 -20.89 8.26
N ALA A 122 8.18 -19.75 8.74
CA ALA A 122 8.64 -19.64 10.12
C ALA A 122 7.47 -19.88 11.09
N LYS A 123 7.75 -20.50 12.23
CA LYS A 123 6.77 -20.66 13.32
C LYS A 123 6.19 -19.30 13.70
N TRP A 124 4.92 -19.27 13.97
CA TRP A 124 4.20 -18.03 14.25
C TRP A 124 3.04 -18.25 15.21
N VAL A 125 2.52 -17.17 15.74
CA VAL A 125 1.37 -17.16 16.63
C VAL A 125 0.72 -15.78 16.59
N VAL A 126 -0.59 -15.73 16.78
CA VAL A 126 -1.32 -14.47 16.99
C VAL A 126 -1.48 -14.28 18.50
N ALA A 127 -0.94 -13.18 19.00
CA ALA A 127 -1.12 -12.78 20.39
C ALA A 127 -2.13 -11.61 20.47
N SER A 128 -2.87 -11.55 21.56
CA SER A 128 -3.83 -10.48 21.84
C SER A 128 -3.92 -10.26 23.36
N SER A 129 -4.68 -9.27 23.77
CA SER A 129 -4.97 -9.06 25.20
C SER A 129 -5.62 -10.27 25.87
N LYS A 130 -6.44 -11.02 25.11
CA LYS A 130 -7.06 -12.26 25.59
C LYS A 130 -6.12 -13.46 25.58
N TYR A 131 -5.21 -13.49 24.62
CA TYR A 131 -4.23 -14.58 24.43
C TYR A 131 -2.83 -13.96 24.37
N PRO A 132 -2.21 -13.63 25.52
CA PRO A 132 -0.91 -12.98 25.56
C PRO A 132 0.20 -13.91 25.03
N LEU A 133 1.28 -13.34 24.52
CA LEU A 133 2.39 -14.09 23.93
C LEU A 133 2.95 -15.16 24.88
N SER A 134 3.02 -14.86 26.17
CA SER A 134 3.49 -15.82 27.20
C SER A 134 2.64 -17.09 27.28
N ALA A 135 1.36 -17.03 26.88
CA ALA A 135 0.45 -18.18 26.90
C ALA A 135 0.41 -18.94 25.57
N VAL A 136 0.80 -18.32 24.46
CA VAL A 136 0.63 -18.89 23.12
C VAL A 136 1.95 -19.04 22.35
N ALA A 137 3.07 -18.66 22.93
CA ALA A 137 4.38 -18.73 22.29
C ALA A 137 4.71 -20.17 21.84
N PRO A 138 4.98 -20.40 20.54
CA PRO A 138 5.23 -21.75 20.02
C PRO A 138 6.63 -22.27 20.32
N PHE A 139 7.52 -21.42 20.82
CA PHE A 139 8.91 -21.75 21.18
C PHE A 139 9.51 -20.64 22.06
N ASN A 140 10.64 -20.90 22.68
CA ASN A 140 11.39 -19.85 23.40
C ASN A 140 12.09 -18.93 22.39
N GLY A 141 11.81 -17.60 22.43
CA GLY A 141 12.28 -16.57 21.51
C GLY A 141 13.70 -16.73 20.96
N PRO A 142 14.18 -15.78 20.17
CA PRO A 142 13.63 -14.44 19.92
C PRO A 142 12.44 -14.43 18.97
N TYR A 143 11.60 -13.38 19.08
CA TYR A 143 10.40 -13.18 18.26
C TYR A 143 10.47 -11.89 17.49
N PHE A 144 9.97 -11.91 16.25
CA PHE A 144 9.59 -10.69 15.53
C PHE A 144 8.12 -10.42 15.78
N VAL A 145 7.81 -9.29 16.41
CA VAL A 145 6.44 -8.83 16.64
C VAL A 145 6.06 -7.86 15.54
N LYS A 146 4.91 -8.11 14.91
CA LYS A 146 4.32 -7.22 13.91
C LYS A 146 2.91 -6.88 14.36
N PRO A 147 2.49 -5.59 14.26
CA PRO A 147 1.13 -5.17 14.54
C PRO A 147 0.13 -5.76 13.58
#